data_7342f6a2b3bc267ed6cf3b03791da6b9
#
_entry.id   7342f6a2b3bc267ed6cf3b03791da6b9
#
_cell.length_a   1.000
_cell.length_b   1.000
_cell.length_c   1.000
_cell.angle_alpha   90.00
_cell.angle_beta   90.00
_cell.angle_gamma   90.00
#
_symmetry.space_group_name_H-M   'P 1'
#
loop_
_entity.id
_entity.type
_entity.pdbx_description
1 polymer ?
#
loop_
_entity_poly.entity_id
_entity_poly.type
_entity_poly.pdbx_seq_one_letter_code
_entity_poly.pdbx_strand_id
1 'polypeptide(L)'
;MAPFYTILLGLVILAFVIFLFMPRIGILARIKRFKRDEDRIAIEDALKHLYDCEFKKLDCSLNSLTGNLGLKPNQTAKLISKLESMSLVTLLNGKIYLTEQGKDYATRVVRIHRLWERYLAENTSVSENEWHVIAEEREHDTTDEVADWLSARLGNPLVDPHGDPIPNQRGEIHSKEGITLNNLAEEKYARIIHIEDEPKEVYAQLTAFGLYPGMQIKVLQNTKDKIRFLADGQECLLAPVLAANLTVQVFDEKEIVTEKFDNLTSLDIDEAAEVIGISNAMRGQQRRRMLDFGIVPGTTIHARLKSMKGDPSAYEVRGALIALRKNQSDLIHIKTLKAS
;
A
#
# COMPACT_ATOMS: atom_id res chain seq x y z
N MET A 1 43.18 -29.59 44.71
CA MET A 1 42.65 -28.73 43.59
C MET A 1 41.63 -29.45 42.75
N ALA A 2 41.74 -30.72 42.42
CA ALA A 2 40.76 -31.47 41.61
C ALA A 2 39.29 -31.40 42.11
N PRO A 3 38.96 -31.57 43.43
CA PRO A 3 37.58 -31.56 43.88
C PRO A 3 36.89 -30.19 43.76
N PHE A 4 37.65 -29.10 43.82
CA PHE A 4 37.07 -27.75 43.64
C PHE A 4 36.56 -27.50 42.21
N TYR A 5 37.32 -27.92 41.20
CA TYR A 5 36.90 -27.76 39.79
C TYR A 5 35.71 -28.64 39.42
N THR A 6 35.59 -29.83 40.00
CA THR A 6 34.44 -30.71 39.79
C THR A 6 33.16 -30.16 40.42
N ILE A 7 33.23 -29.56 41.61
CA ILE A 7 32.10 -28.90 42.25
C ILE A 7 31.71 -27.65 41.48
N LEU A 8 32.67 -26.82 41.05
CA LEU A 8 32.41 -25.64 40.25
C LEU A 8 31.75 -26.00 38.90
N LEU A 9 32.25 -27.03 38.22
CA LEU A 9 31.66 -27.54 36.98
C LEU A 9 30.22 -28.03 37.20
N GLY A 10 29.97 -28.75 38.30
CA GLY A 10 28.62 -29.20 38.67
C GLY A 10 27.65 -28.04 38.89
N LEU A 11 28.08 -26.97 39.57
CA LEU A 11 27.29 -25.78 39.77
C LEU A 11 26.99 -25.03 38.46
N VAL A 12 27.96 -24.94 37.56
CA VAL A 12 27.77 -24.33 36.24
C VAL A 12 26.75 -25.14 35.39
N ILE A 13 26.88 -26.47 35.40
CA ILE A 13 25.93 -27.36 34.70
C ILE A 13 24.52 -27.20 35.29
N LEU A 14 24.41 -27.19 36.63
CA LEU A 14 23.12 -27.00 37.29
C LEU A 14 22.49 -25.64 36.95
N ALA A 15 23.27 -24.58 37.02
CA ALA A 15 22.82 -23.24 36.63
C ALA A 15 22.38 -23.19 35.16
N PHE A 16 23.11 -23.86 34.25
CA PHE A 16 22.72 -23.96 32.83
C PHE A 16 21.41 -24.74 32.64
N VAL A 17 21.22 -25.86 33.34
CA VAL A 17 19.98 -26.64 33.30
C VAL A 17 18.81 -25.81 33.85
N ILE A 18 18.99 -25.12 34.97
CA ILE A 18 17.96 -24.21 35.49
C ILE A 18 17.59 -23.13 34.47
N PHE A 19 18.63 -22.51 33.87
CA PHE A 19 18.38 -21.50 32.79
C PHE A 19 17.69 -22.09 31.58
N LEU A 20 17.99 -23.33 31.17
CA LEU A 20 17.35 -24.01 30.06
C LEU A 20 15.82 -24.12 30.25
N PHE A 21 15.40 -24.47 31.48
CA PHE A 21 14.00 -24.71 31.83
C PHE A 21 13.29 -23.49 32.44
N MET A 22 13.97 -22.35 32.59
CA MET A 22 13.44 -21.18 33.28
C MET A 22 12.17 -20.63 32.52
N PRO A 23 11.02 -20.53 33.17
CA PRO A 23 9.80 -19.99 32.54
C PRO A 23 10.02 -18.52 32.21
N ARG A 24 9.64 -18.12 30.99
CA ARG A 24 9.75 -16.77 30.39
C ARG A 24 11.11 -16.39 29.79
N ILE A 25 12.24 -16.82 30.33
CA ILE A 25 13.58 -16.35 29.92
C ILE A 25 14.43 -17.52 29.37
N GLY A 26 14.11 -18.76 29.73
CA GLY A 26 14.87 -19.95 29.35
C GLY A 26 14.82 -20.27 27.86
N ILE A 27 15.82 -21.00 27.37
CA ILE A 27 15.98 -21.37 25.96
C ILE A 27 14.73 -22.10 25.46
N LEU A 28 14.23 -23.07 26.21
CA LEU A 28 13.01 -23.83 25.81
C LEU A 28 11.76 -22.94 25.74
N ALA A 29 11.63 -21.97 26.65
CA ALA A 29 10.52 -21.01 26.60
C ALA A 29 10.63 -20.07 25.39
N ARG A 30 11.83 -19.70 24.96
CA ARG A 30 12.09 -18.91 23.74
C ARG A 30 11.75 -19.72 22.48
N ILE A 31 12.22 -20.98 22.40
CA ILE A 31 11.91 -21.86 21.26
C ILE A 31 10.40 -22.09 21.14
N LYS A 32 9.70 -22.31 22.26
CA LYS A 32 8.25 -22.51 22.25
C LYS A 32 7.49 -21.24 21.84
N ARG A 33 7.96 -20.06 22.25
CA ARG A 33 7.40 -18.78 21.77
C ARG A 33 7.62 -18.60 20.28
N PHE A 34 8.85 -18.76 19.81
CA PHE A 34 9.18 -18.62 18.40
C PHE A 34 8.32 -19.51 17.51
N LYS A 35 8.18 -20.81 17.86
CA LYS A 35 7.27 -21.71 17.14
C LYS A 35 5.81 -21.28 17.18
N ARG A 36 5.34 -20.71 18.28
CA ARG A 36 3.96 -20.23 18.39
C ARG A 36 3.74 -19.00 17.52
N ASP A 37 4.73 -18.12 17.44
CA ASP A 37 4.65 -16.92 16.61
C ASP A 37 4.74 -17.28 15.12
N GLU A 38 5.62 -18.21 14.70
CA GLU A 38 5.62 -18.76 13.34
C GLU A 38 4.29 -19.43 12.96
N ASP A 39 3.70 -20.21 13.87
CA ASP A 39 2.40 -20.84 13.66
C ASP A 39 1.26 -19.82 13.52
N ARG A 40 1.31 -18.71 14.25
CA ARG A 40 0.34 -17.62 14.14
C ARG A 40 0.47 -16.89 12.81
N ILE A 41 1.68 -16.50 12.44
CA ILE A 41 1.99 -15.87 11.16
C ILE A 41 1.47 -16.73 10.00
N ALA A 42 1.80 -18.01 9.98
CA ALA A 42 1.33 -18.91 8.93
C ALA A 42 -0.21 -19.04 8.85
N ILE A 43 -0.91 -18.94 9.99
CA ILE A 43 -2.38 -18.90 10.04
C ILE A 43 -2.90 -17.59 9.41
N GLU A 44 -2.33 -16.46 9.80
CA GLU A 44 -2.74 -15.13 9.34
C GLU A 44 -2.51 -14.96 7.84
N ASP A 45 -1.33 -15.38 7.34
CA ASP A 45 -1.02 -15.39 5.91
C ASP A 45 -1.95 -16.30 5.10
N ALA A 46 -2.25 -17.50 5.64
CA ALA A 46 -3.18 -18.40 4.99
C ALA A 46 -4.59 -17.79 4.89
N LEU A 47 -5.07 -17.16 5.96
CA LEU A 47 -6.38 -16.51 5.97
C LEU A 47 -6.42 -15.31 5.03
N LYS A 48 -5.33 -14.51 4.97
CA LYS A 48 -5.20 -13.39 4.03
C LYS A 48 -5.27 -13.87 2.58
N HIS A 49 -4.52 -14.92 2.23
CA HIS A 49 -4.57 -15.51 0.89
C HIS A 49 -5.95 -16.05 0.52
N LEU A 50 -6.63 -16.75 1.46
CA LEU A 50 -7.99 -17.25 1.24
C LEU A 50 -8.98 -16.12 1.03
N TYR A 51 -8.84 -15.03 1.78
CA TYR A 51 -9.66 -13.84 1.63
C TYR A 51 -9.47 -13.19 0.24
N ASP A 52 -8.22 -13.07 -0.23
CA ASP A 52 -7.93 -12.54 -1.56
C ASP A 52 -8.51 -13.42 -2.68
N CYS A 53 -8.46 -14.75 -2.52
CA CYS A 53 -9.12 -15.68 -3.44
C CYS A 53 -10.64 -15.42 -3.49
N GLU A 54 -11.31 -15.31 -2.34
CA GLU A 54 -12.75 -15.04 -2.29
C GLU A 54 -13.09 -13.66 -2.87
N PHE A 55 -12.31 -12.64 -2.55
CA PHE A 55 -12.50 -11.29 -3.05
C PHE A 55 -12.37 -11.22 -4.59
N LYS A 56 -11.35 -11.91 -5.15
CA LYS A 56 -11.12 -12.03 -6.59
C LYS A 56 -12.02 -13.08 -7.26
N LYS A 57 -12.93 -13.74 -6.50
CA LYS A 57 -13.81 -14.83 -6.97
C LYS A 57 -13.03 -15.99 -7.60
N LEU A 58 -11.87 -16.29 -7.05
CA LEU A 58 -11.01 -17.41 -7.46
C LEU A 58 -11.19 -18.58 -6.50
N ASP A 59 -11.07 -19.79 -7.04
CA ASP A 59 -11.06 -21.01 -6.24
C ASP A 59 -9.72 -21.21 -5.56
N CYS A 60 -9.67 -21.27 -4.24
CA CYS A 60 -8.46 -21.56 -3.51
C CYS A 60 -8.32 -23.05 -3.24
N SER A 61 -7.18 -23.62 -3.62
CA SER A 61 -6.83 -25.04 -3.44
C SER A 61 -5.60 -25.18 -2.54
N LEU A 62 -5.32 -26.43 -2.11
CA LEU A 62 -4.08 -26.74 -1.38
C LEU A 62 -2.84 -26.29 -2.16
N ASN A 63 -2.84 -26.46 -3.48
CA ASN A 63 -1.69 -26.06 -4.32
C ASN A 63 -1.54 -24.55 -4.38
N SER A 64 -2.64 -23.78 -4.49
CA SER A 64 -2.62 -22.32 -4.45
C SER A 64 -2.00 -21.82 -3.14
N LEU A 65 -2.49 -22.35 -2.00
CA LEU A 65 -2.00 -21.99 -0.69
C LEU A 65 -0.53 -22.39 -0.47
N THR A 66 -0.13 -23.59 -0.98
CA THR A 66 1.25 -24.06 -0.94
C THR A 66 2.20 -23.14 -1.70
N GLY A 67 1.78 -22.70 -2.89
CA GLY A 67 2.57 -21.77 -3.71
C GLY A 67 2.70 -20.39 -3.08
N ASN A 68 1.60 -19.83 -2.58
CA ASN A 68 1.59 -18.50 -1.97
C ASN A 68 2.45 -18.45 -0.69
N LEU A 69 2.29 -19.43 0.21
CA LEU A 69 3.04 -19.46 1.47
C LEU A 69 4.48 -19.98 1.34
N GLY A 70 4.88 -20.50 0.18
CA GLY A 70 6.21 -21.12 0.00
C GLY A 70 6.43 -22.37 0.87
N LEU A 71 5.38 -23.02 1.37
CA LEU A 71 5.44 -24.16 2.25
C LEU A 71 5.55 -25.46 1.45
N LYS A 72 5.97 -26.56 2.13
CA LYS A 72 5.88 -27.90 1.55
C LYS A 72 4.42 -28.42 1.65
N PRO A 73 3.94 -29.25 0.69
CA PRO A 73 2.56 -29.77 0.70
C PRO A 73 2.11 -30.38 2.03
N ASN A 74 2.99 -31.14 2.70
CA ASN A 74 2.70 -31.73 4.00
C ASN A 74 2.53 -30.68 5.13
N GLN A 75 3.25 -29.55 5.04
CA GLN A 75 3.12 -28.46 6.01
C GLN A 75 1.80 -27.72 5.76
N THR A 76 1.49 -27.45 4.51
CA THR A 76 0.21 -26.81 4.11
C THR A 76 -0.98 -27.68 4.53
N ALA A 77 -0.93 -29.01 4.32
CA ALA A 77 -2.00 -29.91 4.77
C ALA A 77 -2.20 -29.88 6.30
N LYS A 78 -1.10 -29.83 7.07
CA LYS A 78 -1.17 -29.68 8.53
C LYS A 78 -1.77 -28.32 8.95
N LEU A 79 -1.38 -27.24 8.25
CA LEU A 79 -1.92 -25.90 8.48
C LEU A 79 -3.44 -25.87 8.23
N ILE A 80 -3.90 -26.44 7.11
CA ILE A 80 -5.32 -26.54 6.78
C ILE A 80 -6.07 -27.33 7.86
N SER A 81 -5.57 -28.49 8.29
CA SER A 81 -6.19 -29.27 9.37
C SER A 81 -6.25 -28.48 10.67
N LYS A 82 -5.26 -27.64 10.96
CA LYS A 82 -5.25 -26.73 12.10
C LYS A 82 -6.32 -25.64 11.97
N LEU A 83 -6.43 -24.99 10.79
CA LEU A 83 -7.45 -24.00 10.49
C LEU A 83 -8.87 -24.58 10.60
N GLU A 84 -9.10 -25.83 10.11
CA GLU A 84 -10.38 -26.52 10.30
C GLU A 84 -10.68 -26.80 11.78
N SER A 85 -9.69 -27.29 12.53
CA SER A 85 -9.87 -27.53 13.97
C SER A 85 -10.18 -26.27 14.77
N MET A 86 -9.77 -25.09 14.26
CA MET A 86 -10.08 -23.77 14.81
C MET A 86 -11.42 -23.21 14.26
N SER A 87 -12.10 -23.94 13.39
CA SER A 87 -13.33 -23.51 12.71
C SER A 87 -13.16 -22.25 11.86
N LEU A 88 -11.96 -22.01 11.33
CA LEU A 88 -11.66 -20.84 10.49
C LEU A 88 -11.89 -21.13 9.01
N VAL A 89 -11.79 -22.39 8.59
CA VAL A 89 -12.01 -22.81 7.20
C VAL A 89 -12.85 -24.08 7.13
N THR A 90 -13.43 -24.31 5.95
CA THR A 90 -14.10 -25.57 5.58
C THR A 90 -13.55 -26.06 4.25
N LEU A 91 -13.41 -27.40 4.12
CA LEU A 91 -13.05 -28.03 2.87
C LEU A 91 -14.29 -28.57 2.17
N LEU A 92 -14.47 -28.20 0.91
CA LEU A 92 -15.55 -28.71 0.08
C LEU A 92 -15.01 -29.03 -1.33
N ASN A 93 -15.12 -30.26 -1.76
CA ASN A 93 -14.68 -30.71 -3.09
C ASN A 93 -13.22 -30.34 -3.44
N GLY A 94 -12.31 -30.39 -2.46
CA GLY A 94 -10.89 -30.06 -2.64
C GLY A 94 -10.58 -28.56 -2.69
N LYS A 95 -11.57 -27.72 -2.48
CA LYS A 95 -11.44 -26.26 -2.33
C LYS A 95 -11.55 -25.87 -0.87
N ILE A 96 -10.89 -24.77 -0.51
CA ILE A 96 -10.82 -24.25 0.84
C ILE A 96 -11.64 -22.95 0.88
N TYR A 97 -12.57 -22.85 1.81
CA TYR A 97 -13.43 -21.69 2.02
C TYR A 97 -13.30 -21.16 3.44
N LEU A 98 -13.33 -19.85 3.59
CA LEU A 98 -13.41 -19.23 4.92
C LEU A 98 -14.78 -19.50 5.57
N THR A 99 -14.78 -19.75 6.86
CA THR A 99 -16.00 -19.63 7.66
C THR A 99 -16.25 -18.16 8.01
N GLU A 100 -17.39 -17.82 8.62
CA GLU A 100 -17.63 -16.46 9.14
C GLU A 100 -16.53 -16.02 10.11
N GLN A 101 -16.11 -16.89 11.03
CA GLN A 101 -15.01 -16.60 11.97
C GLN A 101 -13.68 -16.45 11.24
N GLY A 102 -13.42 -17.27 10.22
CA GLY A 102 -12.22 -17.16 9.38
C GLY A 102 -12.21 -15.84 8.62
N LYS A 103 -13.36 -15.42 8.11
CA LYS A 103 -13.51 -14.17 7.37
C LYS A 103 -13.32 -12.94 8.27
N ASP A 104 -13.88 -12.96 9.47
CA ASP A 104 -13.66 -11.89 10.44
C ASP A 104 -12.18 -11.76 10.81
N TYR A 105 -11.49 -12.88 11.00
CA TYR A 105 -10.06 -12.86 11.29
C TYR A 105 -9.25 -12.36 10.08
N ALA A 106 -9.53 -12.88 8.89
CA ALA A 106 -8.86 -12.47 7.66
C ALA A 106 -9.02 -10.96 7.40
N THR A 107 -10.25 -10.44 7.48
CA THR A 107 -10.53 -9.01 7.27
C THR A 107 -9.82 -8.12 8.28
N ARG A 108 -9.63 -8.58 9.52
CA ARG A 108 -8.84 -7.88 10.52
C ARG A 108 -7.36 -7.78 10.10
N VAL A 109 -6.75 -8.89 9.67
CA VAL A 109 -5.35 -8.91 9.20
C VAL A 109 -5.18 -8.01 7.98
N VAL A 110 -6.07 -8.15 6.98
CA VAL A 110 -6.08 -7.32 5.77
C VAL A 110 -6.23 -5.83 6.12
N ARG A 111 -7.11 -5.48 7.08
CA ARG A 111 -7.27 -4.09 7.54
C ARG A 111 -5.96 -3.54 8.09
N ILE A 112 -5.29 -4.29 8.96
CA ILE A 112 -4.02 -3.88 9.57
C ILE A 112 -2.95 -3.68 8.50
N HIS A 113 -2.81 -4.64 7.58
CA HIS A 113 -1.87 -4.57 6.46
C HIS A 113 -2.04 -3.27 5.65
N ARG A 114 -3.24 -3.04 5.12
CA ARG A 114 -3.57 -1.88 4.28
C ARG A 114 -3.44 -0.54 5.01
N LEU A 115 -3.71 -0.50 6.31
CA LEU A 115 -3.47 0.68 7.13
C LEU A 115 -1.97 0.98 7.27
N TRP A 116 -1.13 -0.05 7.42
CA TRP A 116 0.32 0.14 7.44
C TRP A 116 0.85 0.62 6.10
N GLU A 117 0.43 0.04 4.98
CA GLU A 117 0.83 0.53 3.66
C GLU A 117 0.44 2.00 3.47
N ARG A 118 -0.79 2.37 3.84
CA ARG A 118 -1.25 3.75 3.80
C ARG A 118 -0.42 4.68 4.67
N TYR A 119 -0.09 4.25 5.88
CA TYR A 119 0.77 5.01 6.79
C TYR A 119 2.19 5.19 6.23
N LEU A 120 2.78 4.14 5.70
CA LEU A 120 4.10 4.19 5.09
C LEU A 120 4.14 5.15 3.90
N ALA A 121 3.14 5.09 3.04
CA ALA A 121 3.03 5.95 1.87
C ALA A 121 2.87 7.44 2.21
N GLU A 122 2.09 7.77 3.25
CA GLU A 122 1.78 9.16 3.59
C GLU A 122 2.71 9.78 4.63
N ASN A 123 3.23 8.99 5.56
CA ASN A 123 3.89 9.51 6.76
C ASN A 123 5.38 9.14 6.86
N THR A 124 5.93 8.40 5.89
CA THR A 124 7.33 7.98 5.94
C THR A 124 8.08 8.29 4.65
N SER A 125 9.40 8.09 4.65
CA SER A 125 10.26 8.20 3.48
C SER A 125 10.57 6.84 2.85
N VAL A 126 9.86 5.80 3.26
CA VAL A 126 10.02 4.45 2.72
C VAL A 126 9.63 4.43 1.24
N SER A 127 10.40 3.73 0.43
CA SER A 127 10.12 3.61 -1.00
C SER A 127 8.85 2.78 -1.24
N GLU A 128 8.16 3.07 -2.33
CA GLU A 128 6.90 2.40 -2.70
C GLU A 128 7.07 0.87 -2.78
N ASN A 129 8.19 0.39 -3.28
CA ASN A 129 8.50 -1.03 -3.40
C ASN A 129 8.69 -1.76 -2.06
N GLU A 130 8.86 -1.02 -0.97
CA GLU A 130 9.09 -1.57 0.36
C GLU A 130 7.85 -1.53 1.25
N TRP A 131 6.78 -0.81 0.86
CA TRP A 131 5.57 -0.68 1.69
C TRP A 131 4.96 -2.01 2.05
N HIS A 132 4.74 -2.87 1.04
CA HIS A 132 4.15 -4.19 1.22
C HIS A 132 4.96 -5.07 2.18
N VAL A 133 6.28 -5.17 1.98
CA VAL A 133 7.15 -6.00 2.83
C VAL A 133 7.14 -5.53 4.29
N ILE A 134 7.21 -4.20 4.50
CA ILE A 134 7.18 -3.65 5.85
C ILE A 134 5.80 -3.79 6.49
N ALA A 135 4.73 -3.66 5.71
CA ALA A 135 3.37 -3.88 6.19
C ALA A 135 3.16 -5.33 6.63
N GLU A 136 3.64 -6.32 5.85
CA GLU A 136 3.62 -7.74 6.22
C GLU A 136 4.36 -8.01 7.54
N GLU A 137 5.56 -7.43 7.72
CA GLU A 137 6.29 -7.58 8.99
C GLU A 137 5.54 -6.98 10.20
N ARG A 138 4.80 -5.88 9.98
CA ARG A 138 4.11 -5.15 11.05
C ARG A 138 2.73 -5.69 11.38
N GLU A 139 2.03 -6.28 10.43
CA GLU A 139 0.63 -6.71 10.61
C GLU A 139 0.47 -7.72 11.74
N HIS A 140 1.41 -8.64 11.87
CA HIS A 140 1.36 -9.71 12.87
C HIS A 140 1.59 -9.24 14.31
N ASP A 141 2.27 -8.12 14.52
CA ASP A 141 2.57 -7.58 15.85
C ASP A 141 1.66 -6.38 16.21
N THR A 142 0.74 -6.01 15.34
CA THR A 142 -0.16 -4.88 15.52
C THR A 142 -1.45 -5.31 16.24
N THR A 143 -1.75 -4.64 17.34
CA THR A 143 -3.04 -4.84 18.05
C THR A 143 -4.17 -4.02 17.42
N ASP A 144 -5.43 -4.36 17.77
CA ASP A 144 -6.59 -3.63 17.26
C ASP A 144 -6.57 -2.15 17.69
N GLU A 145 -6.11 -1.86 18.89
CA GLU A 145 -6.01 -0.47 19.38
C GLU A 145 -5.00 0.35 18.56
N VAL A 146 -3.89 -0.27 18.14
CA VAL A 146 -2.90 0.36 17.27
C VAL A 146 -3.46 0.54 15.86
N ALA A 147 -4.20 -0.43 15.33
CA ALA A 147 -4.86 -0.32 14.03
C ALA A 147 -5.91 0.79 14.03
N ASP A 148 -6.69 0.93 15.10
CA ASP A 148 -7.68 2.00 15.25
C ASP A 148 -7.02 3.37 15.38
N TRP A 149 -5.91 3.46 16.10
CA TRP A 149 -5.11 4.67 16.18
C TRP A 149 -4.54 5.06 14.80
N LEU A 150 -3.99 4.08 14.04
CA LEU A 150 -3.53 4.32 12.66
C LEU A 150 -4.66 4.83 11.78
N SER A 151 -5.82 4.18 11.82
CA SER A 151 -7.00 4.56 11.04
C SER A 151 -7.43 6.01 11.34
N ALA A 152 -7.56 6.35 12.62
CA ALA A 152 -7.93 7.70 13.05
C ALA A 152 -6.90 8.75 12.63
N ARG A 153 -5.60 8.44 12.77
CA ARG A 153 -4.51 9.34 12.38
C ARG A 153 -4.47 9.60 10.88
N LEU A 154 -4.87 8.63 10.07
CA LEU A 154 -4.96 8.72 8.61
C LEU A 154 -6.28 9.31 8.12
N GLY A 155 -7.18 9.72 9.02
CA GLY A 155 -8.50 10.26 8.66
C GLY A 155 -9.50 9.22 8.22
N ASN A 156 -9.38 7.98 8.72
CA ASN A 156 -10.21 6.82 8.38
C ASN A 156 -10.25 6.55 6.86
N PRO A 157 -9.12 6.21 6.25
CA PRO A 157 -9.01 6.00 4.81
C PRO A 157 -9.87 4.82 4.38
N LEU A 158 -10.52 4.94 3.22
CA LEU A 158 -11.36 3.89 2.64
C LEU A 158 -10.57 2.92 1.76
N VAL A 159 -9.39 3.36 1.29
CA VAL A 159 -8.52 2.59 0.41
C VAL A 159 -7.06 2.79 0.80
N ASP A 160 -6.24 1.80 0.49
CA ASP A 160 -4.80 1.85 0.62
C ASP A 160 -4.13 2.65 -0.53
N PRO A 161 -2.80 2.71 -0.65
CA PRO A 161 -2.13 3.44 -1.73
C PRO A 161 -2.36 2.85 -3.12
N HIS A 162 -2.70 1.56 -3.23
CA HIS A 162 -2.93 0.86 -4.50
C HIS A 162 -4.40 0.96 -4.95
N GLY A 163 -5.29 1.37 -4.04
CA GLY A 163 -6.73 1.48 -4.27
C GLY A 163 -7.53 0.31 -3.69
N ASP A 164 -6.88 -0.59 -2.97
CA ASP A 164 -7.55 -1.69 -2.30
C ASP A 164 -8.40 -1.20 -1.12
N PRO A 165 -9.65 -1.69 -1.00
CA PRO A 165 -10.55 -1.20 0.03
C PRO A 165 -10.10 -1.65 1.43
N ILE A 166 -9.96 -0.70 2.35
CA ILE A 166 -9.63 -0.97 3.77
C ILE A 166 -10.90 -1.38 4.51
N PRO A 167 -10.98 -2.60 5.06
CA PRO A 167 -12.11 -2.99 5.90
C PRO A 167 -12.26 -2.07 7.11
N ASN A 168 -13.49 -1.74 7.50
CA ASN A 168 -13.74 -1.03 8.74
C ASN A 168 -13.58 -1.97 9.96
N GLN A 169 -13.81 -1.46 11.19
CA GLN A 169 -13.72 -2.25 12.43
C GLN A 169 -14.70 -3.44 12.48
N ARG A 170 -15.75 -3.44 11.65
CA ARG A 170 -16.74 -4.52 11.55
C ARG A 170 -16.46 -5.48 10.41
N GLY A 171 -15.33 -5.32 9.71
CA GLY A 171 -15.00 -6.11 8.53
C GLY A 171 -15.77 -5.71 7.27
N GLU A 172 -16.57 -4.64 7.30
CA GLU A 172 -17.32 -4.18 6.14
C GLU A 172 -16.40 -3.46 5.16
N ILE A 173 -16.61 -3.67 3.87
CA ILE A 173 -15.80 -3.13 2.78
C ILE A 173 -16.64 -2.20 1.93
N HIS A 174 -16.13 -1.01 1.68
CA HIS A 174 -16.67 -0.06 0.73
C HIS A 174 -15.86 -0.14 -0.57
N SER A 175 -16.12 -1.17 -1.39
CA SER A 175 -15.49 -1.24 -2.71
C SER A 175 -16.32 -0.47 -3.74
N LYS A 176 -15.62 0.23 -4.64
CA LYS A 176 -16.25 0.81 -5.82
C LYS A 176 -16.27 -0.26 -6.92
N GLU A 177 -17.41 -0.43 -7.56
CA GLU A 177 -17.48 -1.26 -8.76
C GLU A 177 -16.64 -0.63 -9.87
N GLY A 178 -15.84 -1.45 -10.54
CA GLY A 178 -14.98 -1.04 -11.64
C GLY A 178 -14.85 -2.14 -12.68
N ILE A 179 -14.30 -1.76 -13.82
CA ILE A 179 -13.91 -2.69 -14.88
C ILE A 179 -12.42 -2.56 -15.15
N THR A 180 -11.80 -3.59 -15.69
CA THR A 180 -10.41 -3.49 -16.12
C THR A 180 -10.26 -2.57 -17.33
N LEU A 181 -9.16 -1.82 -17.40
CA LEU A 181 -8.95 -0.83 -18.46
C LEU A 181 -9.02 -1.43 -19.87
N ASN A 182 -8.58 -2.67 -20.06
CA ASN A 182 -8.67 -3.38 -21.32
C ASN A 182 -10.13 -3.65 -21.79
N ASN A 183 -11.11 -3.57 -20.88
CA ASN A 183 -12.53 -3.74 -21.18
C ASN A 183 -13.26 -2.39 -21.35
N LEU A 184 -12.55 -1.25 -21.18
CA LEU A 184 -13.15 0.06 -21.35
C LEU A 184 -13.27 0.42 -22.84
N ALA A 185 -14.46 0.86 -23.25
CA ALA A 185 -14.70 1.29 -24.62
C ALA A 185 -13.93 2.57 -24.99
N GLU A 186 -13.67 2.76 -26.28
CA GLU A 186 -13.07 3.99 -26.81
C GLU A 186 -13.93 5.21 -26.51
N GLU A 187 -13.31 6.38 -26.46
CA GLU A 187 -13.89 7.70 -26.15
C GLU A 187 -14.56 7.81 -24.78
N LYS A 188 -14.39 6.83 -23.90
CA LYS A 188 -14.92 6.86 -22.53
C LYS A 188 -13.92 7.50 -21.56
N TYR A 189 -14.48 8.25 -20.61
CA TYR A 189 -13.76 8.77 -19.45
C TYR A 189 -13.88 7.80 -18.29
N ALA A 190 -12.80 7.64 -17.57
CA ALA A 190 -12.76 6.81 -16.36
C ALA A 190 -11.75 7.34 -15.37
N ARG A 191 -11.88 6.91 -14.12
CA ARG A 191 -10.92 7.14 -13.06
C ARG A 191 -10.27 5.83 -12.67
N ILE A 192 -8.95 5.80 -12.62
CA ILE A 192 -8.22 4.65 -12.05
C ILE A 192 -8.60 4.56 -10.58
N ILE A 193 -9.18 3.45 -10.17
CA ILE A 193 -9.58 3.22 -8.77
C ILE A 193 -8.67 2.23 -8.07
N HIS A 194 -7.98 1.35 -8.83
CA HIS A 194 -7.06 0.37 -8.27
C HIS A 194 -5.98 0.03 -9.31
N ILE A 195 -4.77 -0.24 -8.83
CA ILE A 195 -3.62 -0.75 -9.59
C ILE A 195 -3.15 -2.01 -8.87
N GLU A 196 -3.19 -3.16 -9.55
CA GLU A 196 -2.69 -4.42 -9.00
C GLU A 196 -1.20 -4.28 -8.68
N ASP A 197 -0.80 -4.56 -7.45
CA ASP A 197 0.56 -4.43 -6.93
C ASP A 197 1.41 -5.70 -7.11
N GLU A 198 0.76 -6.80 -7.51
CA GLU A 198 1.40 -8.07 -7.86
C GLU A 198 1.14 -8.46 -9.32
N PRO A 199 2.15 -8.94 -10.08
CA PRO A 199 3.58 -9.06 -9.74
C PRO A 199 4.28 -7.68 -9.66
N LYS A 200 5.26 -7.56 -8.78
CA LYS A 200 6.00 -6.30 -8.53
C LYS A 200 6.59 -5.67 -9.80
N GLU A 201 7.00 -6.49 -10.78
CA GLU A 201 7.56 -6.02 -12.05
C GLU A 201 6.49 -5.33 -12.91
N VAL A 202 5.25 -5.79 -12.88
CA VAL A 202 4.11 -5.18 -13.57
C VAL A 202 3.76 -3.86 -12.90
N TYR A 203 3.64 -3.86 -11.60
CA TYR A 203 3.37 -2.66 -10.80
C TYR A 203 4.43 -1.57 -11.04
N ALA A 204 5.73 -1.93 -10.99
CA ALA A 204 6.82 -1.01 -11.25
C ALA A 204 6.77 -0.38 -12.66
N GLN A 205 6.30 -1.13 -13.67
CA GLN A 205 6.08 -0.59 -15.01
C GLN A 205 4.92 0.41 -15.04
N LEU A 206 3.79 0.10 -14.40
CA LEU A 206 2.62 0.98 -14.36
C LEU A 206 2.93 2.28 -13.61
N THR A 207 3.63 2.21 -12.50
CA THR A 207 4.06 3.40 -11.74
C THR A 207 5.10 4.22 -12.47
N ALA A 208 5.98 3.59 -13.29
CA ALA A 208 6.91 4.30 -14.16
C ALA A 208 6.22 5.13 -15.25
N PHE A 209 5.00 4.75 -15.69
CA PHE A 209 4.14 5.58 -16.53
C PHE A 209 3.46 6.73 -15.76
N GLY A 210 3.72 6.86 -14.46
CA GLY A 210 3.11 7.88 -13.60
C GLY A 210 1.65 7.60 -13.25
N LEU A 211 1.16 6.37 -13.44
CA LEU A 211 -0.22 5.99 -13.14
C LEU A 211 -0.42 5.82 -11.63
N TYR A 212 -1.55 6.30 -11.12
CA TYR A 212 -1.90 6.21 -9.69
C TYR A 212 -3.42 6.15 -9.48
N PRO A 213 -3.91 5.56 -8.39
CA PRO A 213 -5.32 5.59 -8.06
C PRO A 213 -5.84 7.02 -7.83
N GLY A 214 -6.97 7.34 -8.46
CA GLY A 214 -7.56 8.67 -8.49
C GLY A 214 -7.34 9.41 -9.81
N MET A 215 -6.38 8.99 -10.64
CA MET A 215 -6.09 9.61 -11.94
C MET A 215 -7.26 9.48 -12.90
N GLN A 216 -7.60 10.57 -13.57
CA GLN A 216 -8.62 10.57 -14.62
C GLN A 216 -7.96 10.25 -15.96
N ILE A 217 -8.61 9.41 -16.73
CA ILE A 217 -8.14 8.98 -18.05
C ILE A 217 -9.25 9.09 -19.09
N LYS A 218 -8.88 9.26 -20.35
CA LYS A 218 -9.77 9.12 -21.50
C LYS A 218 -9.19 8.12 -22.48
N VAL A 219 -9.90 7.04 -22.77
CA VAL A 219 -9.46 6.06 -23.78
C VAL A 219 -9.62 6.65 -25.18
N LEU A 220 -8.53 6.66 -25.94
CA LEU A 220 -8.49 7.11 -27.34
C LEU A 220 -8.61 5.94 -28.31
N GLN A 221 -8.01 4.81 -27.96
CA GLN A 221 -8.00 3.60 -28.77
C GLN A 221 -7.86 2.37 -27.88
N ASN A 222 -8.68 1.35 -28.13
CA ASN A 222 -8.59 0.08 -27.44
C ASN A 222 -8.64 -1.06 -28.45
N THR A 223 -7.48 -1.68 -28.71
CA THR A 223 -7.31 -2.79 -29.65
C THR A 223 -6.73 -4.01 -28.94
N LYS A 224 -6.70 -5.14 -29.65
CA LYS A 224 -6.11 -6.38 -29.11
C LYS A 224 -4.61 -6.27 -28.85
N ASP A 225 -3.93 -5.33 -29.50
CA ASP A 225 -2.47 -5.19 -29.43
C ASP A 225 -2.02 -4.05 -28.51
N LYS A 226 -2.85 -3.01 -28.36
CA LYS A 226 -2.49 -1.81 -27.60
C LYS A 226 -3.71 -1.03 -27.13
N ILE A 227 -3.54 -0.37 -25.99
CA ILE A 227 -4.50 0.59 -25.45
C ILE A 227 -3.82 1.94 -25.34
N ARG A 228 -4.42 2.95 -25.98
CA ARG A 228 -3.95 4.33 -25.99
C ARG A 228 -4.97 5.20 -25.27
N PHE A 229 -4.50 5.98 -24.31
CA PHE A 229 -5.36 6.84 -23.50
C PHE A 229 -4.64 8.11 -23.08
N LEU A 230 -5.39 9.13 -22.76
CA LEU A 230 -4.89 10.34 -22.12
C LEU A 230 -4.96 10.17 -20.60
N ALA A 231 -3.89 10.55 -19.91
CA ALA A 231 -3.79 10.60 -18.45
C ALA A 231 -3.10 11.92 -18.07
N ASP A 232 -3.75 12.76 -17.29
CA ASP A 232 -3.25 14.10 -16.91
C ASP A 232 -2.74 14.93 -18.13
N GLY A 233 -3.43 14.81 -19.28
CA GLY A 233 -3.08 15.51 -20.51
C GLY A 233 -1.92 14.91 -21.31
N GLN A 234 -1.31 13.83 -20.86
CA GLN A 234 -0.27 13.08 -21.55
C GLN A 234 -0.83 11.81 -22.20
N GLU A 235 -0.38 11.50 -23.40
CA GLU A 235 -0.76 10.27 -24.07
C GLU A 235 0.07 9.10 -23.55
N CYS A 236 -0.61 8.08 -23.07
CA CYS A 236 -0.04 6.83 -22.57
C CYS A 236 -0.40 5.68 -23.53
N LEU A 237 0.55 4.77 -23.72
CA LEU A 237 0.40 3.56 -24.51
C LEU A 237 0.74 2.34 -23.67
N LEU A 238 -0.21 1.44 -23.46
CA LEU A 238 -0.01 0.21 -22.72
C LEU A 238 -0.31 -1.02 -23.58
N ALA A 239 0.42 -2.10 -23.30
CA ALA A 239 0.02 -3.42 -23.77
C ALA A 239 -1.23 -3.89 -22.99
N PRO A 240 -2.15 -4.67 -23.61
CA PRO A 240 -3.37 -5.14 -22.94
C PRO A 240 -3.13 -5.92 -21.65
N VAL A 241 -2.01 -6.66 -21.57
CA VAL A 241 -1.60 -7.41 -20.37
C VAL A 241 -1.30 -6.47 -19.19
N LEU A 242 -0.72 -5.30 -19.43
CA LEU A 242 -0.50 -4.28 -18.40
C LEU A 242 -1.80 -3.58 -18.02
N ALA A 243 -2.63 -3.25 -19.01
CA ALA A 243 -3.91 -2.58 -18.79
C ALA A 243 -4.92 -3.47 -18.02
N ALA A 244 -4.78 -4.79 -18.07
CA ALA A 244 -5.59 -5.72 -17.28
C ALA A 244 -5.36 -5.57 -15.76
N ASN A 245 -4.24 -4.97 -15.34
CA ASN A 245 -3.90 -4.72 -13.94
C ASN A 245 -4.37 -3.33 -13.44
N LEU A 246 -5.13 -2.61 -14.27
CA LEU A 246 -5.74 -1.33 -13.90
C LEU A 246 -7.25 -1.50 -13.82
N THR A 247 -7.82 -1.26 -12.65
CA THR A 247 -9.27 -1.19 -12.49
C THR A 247 -9.71 0.26 -12.55
N VAL A 248 -10.70 0.54 -13.37
CA VAL A 248 -11.21 1.88 -13.63
C VAL A 248 -12.70 1.97 -13.38
N GLN A 249 -13.15 3.09 -12.88
CA GLN A 249 -14.55 3.44 -12.74
C GLN A 249 -14.93 4.44 -13.84
N VAL A 250 -15.91 4.06 -14.66
CA VAL A 250 -16.44 4.91 -15.74
C VAL A 250 -17.24 6.05 -15.11
N PHE A 251 -17.14 7.23 -15.69
CA PHE A 251 -17.96 8.39 -15.35
C PHE A 251 -18.31 9.18 -16.61
N ASP A 252 -19.37 9.99 -16.55
CA ASP A 252 -19.79 10.82 -17.66
C ASP A 252 -18.92 12.07 -17.81
N GLU A 253 -18.77 12.56 -19.04
CA GLU A 253 -17.97 13.76 -19.35
C GLU A 253 -18.37 14.99 -18.49
N LYS A 254 -19.62 15.05 -18.04
CA LYS A 254 -20.12 16.10 -17.14
C LYS A 254 -19.55 16.04 -15.73
N GLU A 255 -19.00 14.89 -15.33
CA GLU A 255 -18.37 14.66 -14.03
C GLU A 255 -16.85 14.87 -14.09
N ILE A 256 -16.33 15.30 -15.23
CA ILE A 256 -14.94 15.72 -15.33
C ILE A 256 -14.77 16.90 -14.36
N VAL A 257 -14.19 16.64 -13.21
CA VAL A 257 -13.70 17.71 -12.34
C VAL A 257 -12.50 18.33 -13.06
N THR A 258 -12.78 19.15 -14.04
CA THR A 258 -11.80 20.10 -14.59
C THR A 258 -11.71 21.28 -13.62
N GLU A 259 -11.38 21.03 -12.38
CA GLU A 259 -10.67 22.05 -11.66
C GLU A 259 -9.30 22.13 -12.35
N LYS A 260 -9.25 22.98 -13.39
CA LYS A 260 -7.98 23.41 -13.96
C LYS A 260 -7.28 24.22 -12.87
N PHE A 261 -6.60 23.49 -12.01
CA PHE A 261 -5.60 24.13 -11.15
C PHE A 261 -4.40 24.45 -12.05
N ASP A 262 -3.92 25.66 -11.91
CA ASP A 262 -2.61 25.97 -12.45
C ASP A 262 -1.56 25.19 -11.63
N ASN A 263 -0.49 24.79 -12.26
CA ASN A 263 0.61 24.13 -11.58
C ASN A 263 1.64 25.21 -11.17
N LEU A 264 2.38 24.95 -10.10
CA LEU A 264 3.37 25.89 -9.59
C LEU A 264 4.41 26.30 -10.67
N THR A 265 4.66 25.44 -11.65
CA THR A 265 5.54 25.72 -12.80
C THR A 265 5.03 26.88 -13.67
N SER A 266 3.71 27.11 -13.73
CA SER A 266 3.10 28.15 -14.56
C SER A 266 3.26 29.56 -13.98
N LEU A 267 3.64 29.65 -12.70
CA LEU A 267 3.80 30.94 -12.00
C LEU A 267 5.01 31.70 -12.54
N ASP A 268 4.80 32.94 -12.96
CA ASP A 268 5.89 33.78 -13.44
C ASP A 268 6.64 34.45 -12.27
N ILE A 269 7.86 34.96 -12.57
CA ILE A 269 8.69 35.62 -11.55
C ILE A 269 7.92 36.80 -10.95
N ASP A 270 8.03 36.92 -9.62
CA ASP A 270 7.34 37.92 -8.77
C ASP A 270 5.82 37.72 -8.64
N GLU A 271 5.24 36.69 -9.25
CA GLU A 271 3.88 36.31 -8.99
C GLU A 271 3.73 35.49 -7.69
N ALA A 272 2.54 35.58 -7.10
CA ALA A 272 2.16 34.83 -5.92
C ALA A 272 0.96 33.91 -6.19
N ALA A 273 0.94 32.77 -5.56
CA ALA A 273 -0.15 31.84 -5.63
C ALA A 273 -0.42 31.17 -4.29
N GLU A 274 -1.66 30.76 -4.08
CA GLU A 274 -2.05 29.91 -2.94
C GLU A 274 -1.97 28.44 -3.36
N VAL A 275 -1.35 27.61 -2.54
CA VAL A 275 -1.33 26.15 -2.75
C VAL A 275 -2.72 25.59 -2.51
N ILE A 276 -3.28 24.92 -3.50
CA ILE A 276 -4.54 24.19 -3.41
C ILE A 276 -4.30 22.75 -2.94
N GLY A 277 -3.20 22.15 -3.38
CA GLY A 277 -2.85 20.79 -2.99
C GLY A 277 -1.58 20.29 -3.67
N ILE A 278 -1.18 19.09 -3.26
CA ILE A 278 -0.10 18.33 -3.89
C ILE A 278 -0.75 17.13 -4.58
N SER A 279 -0.46 16.95 -5.87
CA SER A 279 -0.94 15.80 -6.65
C SER A 279 -0.67 14.47 -5.95
N ASN A 280 -1.59 13.52 -6.09
CA ASN A 280 -1.41 12.16 -5.59
C ASN A 280 -0.30 11.38 -6.34
N ALA A 281 0.15 11.88 -7.48
CA ALA A 281 1.35 11.37 -8.16
C ALA A 281 2.64 11.63 -7.36
N MET A 282 2.67 12.67 -6.51
CA MET A 282 3.80 12.93 -5.63
C MET A 282 3.68 12.11 -4.35
N ARG A 283 4.51 11.09 -4.19
CA ARG A 283 4.47 10.11 -3.10
C ARG A 283 5.78 10.01 -2.32
N GLY A 284 5.74 9.28 -1.22
CA GLY A 284 6.91 8.91 -0.44
C GLY A 284 7.76 10.12 -0.02
N GLN A 285 9.08 9.99 -0.14
CA GLN A 285 10.04 11.00 0.29
C GLN A 285 9.84 12.37 -0.39
N GLN A 286 9.43 12.40 -1.67
CA GLN A 286 9.20 13.68 -2.35
C GLN A 286 8.03 14.43 -1.72
N ARG A 287 6.91 13.75 -1.50
CA ARG A 287 5.73 14.35 -0.83
C ARG A 287 6.07 14.84 0.56
N ARG A 288 6.75 14.00 1.36
CA ARG A 288 7.18 14.37 2.71
C ARG A 288 8.03 15.64 2.69
N ARG A 289 8.99 15.72 1.78
CA ARG A 289 9.87 16.88 1.65
C ARG A 289 9.10 18.17 1.32
N MET A 290 8.05 18.08 0.48
CA MET A 290 7.20 19.25 0.20
C MET A 290 6.43 19.69 1.44
N LEU A 291 5.89 18.74 2.20
CA LEU A 291 5.21 19.04 3.46
C LEU A 291 6.16 19.65 4.50
N ASP A 292 7.38 19.15 4.61
CA ASP A 292 8.43 19.69 5.51
C ASP A 292 8.83 21.11 5.12
N PHE A 293 8.81 21.47 3.85
CA PHE A 293 8.99 22.85 3.36
C PHE A 293 7.78 23.73 3.65
N GLY A 294 6.69 23.18 4.15
CA GLY A 294 5.45 23.89 4.45
C GLY A 294 4.59 24.13 3.22
N ILE A 295 4.79 23.38 2.15
CA ILE A 295 3.91 23.38 0.97
C ILE A 295 2.66 22.56 1.33
N VAL A 296 1.66 23.23 1.87
CA VAL A 296 0.37 22.65 2.27
C VAL A 296 -0.77 23.54 1.77
N PRO A 297 -1.98 23.01 1.61
CA PRO A 297 -3.14 23.82 1.22
C PRO A 297 -3.27 25.09 2.04
N GLY A 298 -3.53 26.22 1.38
CA GLY A 298 -3.61 27.54 1.99
C GLY A 298 -2.27 28.28 2.17
N THR A 299 -1.12 27.63 1.86
CA THR A 299 0.19 28.32 1.92
C THR A 299 0.38 29.22 0.70
N THR A 300 0.79 30.46 0.92
CA THR A 300 1.18 31.38 -0.17
C THR A 300 2.62 31.08 -0.59
N ILE A 301 2.84 30.98 -1.90
CA ILE A 301 4.14 30.77 -2.54
C ILE A 301 4.39 31.91 -3.52
N HIS A 302 5.62 32.43 -3.54
CA HIS A 302 6.07 33.43 -4.51
C HIS A 302 7.15 32.86 -5.40
N ALA A 303 7.04 33.00 -6.72
CA ALA A 303 8.13 32.67 -7.63
C ALA A 303 9.17 33.79 -7.59
N ARG A 304 10.42 33.43 -7.28
CA ARG A 304 11.50 34.42 -7.10
C ARG A 304 12.55 34.36 -8.19
N LEU A 305 12.93 33.17 -8.62
CA LEU A 305 14.00 32.99 -9.60
C LEU A 305 13.67 31.81 -10.52
N LYS A 306 14.01 31.94 -11.79
CA LYS A 306 14.05 30.82 -12.74
C LYS A 306 15.48 30.68 -13.24
N SER A 307 16.00 29.47 -13.35
CA SER A 307 17.33 29.24 -13.95
C SER A 307 17.34 29.67 -15.43
N MET A 308 18.50 29.84 -16.03
CA MET A 308 18.63 30.26 -17.44
C MET A 308 17.93 29.28 -18.41
N LYS A 309 17.78 28.00 -18.01
CA LYS A 309 17.09 26.96 -18.79
C LYS A 309 15.64 26.74 -18.31
N GLY A 310 15.15 27.53 -17.35
CA GLY A 310 13.82 27.40 -16.78
C GLY A 310 13.66 26.28 -15.73
N ASP A 311 14.69 25.46 -15.49
CA ASP A 311 14.69 24.38 -14.51
C ASP A 311 16.05 24.24 -13.82
N PRO A 312 16.13 24.27 -12.47
CA PRO A 312 15.06 24.46 -11.51
C PRO A 312 14.56 25.92 -11.39
N SER A 313 13.41 26.10 -10.76
CA SER A 313 12.89 27.40 -10.33
C SER A 313 12.94 27.52 -8.82
N ALA A 314 13.17 28.73 -8.30
CA ALA A 314 13.20 28.98 -6.87
C ALA A 314 11.95 29.74 -6.43
N TYR A 315 11.34 29.22 -5.38
CA TYR A 315 10.10 29.70 -4.80
C TYR A 315 10.32 30.08 -3.33
N GLU A 316 9.75 31.18 -2.91
CA GLU A 316 9.72 31.57 -1.51
C GLU A 316 8.47 30.96 -0.84
N VAL A 317 8.68 30.14 0.18
CA VAL A 317 7.65 29.49 0.97
C VAL A 317 7.92 29.81 2.44
N ARG A 318 6.98 30.49 3.10
CA ARG A 318 7.12 30.87 4.53
C ARG A 318 8.43 31.56 4.87
N GLY A 319 8.95 32.39 3.95
CA GLY A 319 10.22 33.13 4.12
C GLY A 319 11.49 32.32 3.78
N ALA A 320 11.38 31.04 3.42
CA ALA A 320 12.50 30.24 2.94
C ALA A 320 12.51 30.15 1.41
N LEU A 321 13.68 30.29 0.79
CA LEU A 321 13.84 30.12 -0.65
C LEU A 321 14.16 28.65 -0.98
N ILE A 322 13.30 28.02 -1.74
CA ILE A 322 13.37 26.60 -2.07
C ILE A 322 13.45 26.41 -3.58
N ALA A 323 14.46 25.69 -4.05
CA ALA A 323 14.59 25.33 -5.45
C ALA A 323 13.86 24.01 -5.74
N LEU A 324 12.92 24.05 -6.68
CA LEU A 324 12.18 22.87 -7.14
C LEU A 324 12.46 22.63 -8.62
N ARG A 325 12.59 21.36 -8.98
CA ARG A 325 12.65 20.96 -10.39
C ARG A 325 11.25 21.01 -11.01
N LYS A 326 11.21 21.16 -12.34
CA LYS A 326 9.96 21.21 -13.09
C LYS A 326 9.03 20.04 -12.76
N ASN A 327 9.54 18.81 -12.75
CA ASN A 327 8.76 17.62 -12.42
C ASN A 327 8.18 17.62 -10.99
N GLN A 328 8.72 18.41 -10.08
CA GLN A 328 8.18 18.61 -8.72
C GLN A 328 7.15 19.73 -8.70
N SER A 329 7.43 20.85 -9.36
CA SER A 329 6.52 22.00 -9.43
C SER A 329 5.25 21.69 -10.23
N ASP A 330 5.34 20.83 -11.25
CA ASP A 330 4.18 20.38 -12.05
C ASP A 330 3.15 19.60 -11.19
N LEU A 331 3.58 19.03 -10.06
CA LEU A 331 2.73 18.25 -9.16
C LEU A 331 2.17 19.07 -7.97
N ILE A 332 2.39 20.39 -7.94
CA ILE A 332 1.84 21.27 -6.92
C ILE A 332 0.75 22.13 -7.57
N HIS A 333 -0.48 21.92 -7.17
CA HIS A 333 -1.65 22.66 -7.66
C HIS A 333 -1.79 23.99 -6.93
N ILE A 334 -1.97 25.06 -7.69
CA ILE A 334 -2.05 26.43 -7.18
C ILE A 334 -3.25 27.19 -7.71
N LYS A 335 -3.60 28.25 -7.02
CA LYS A 335 -4.49 29.30 -7.48
C LYS A 335 -3.72 30.61 -7.48
N THR A 336 -3.50 31.17 -8.67
CA THR A 336 -2.77 32.45 -8.82
C THR A 336 -3.50 33.56 -8.09
N LEU A 337 -2.79 34.29 -7.24
CA LEU A 337 -3.30 35.48 -6.56
C LEU A 337 -3.09 36.67 -7.50
N LYS A 338 -4.17 37.31 -7.96
CA LYS A 338 -4.04 38.54 -8.74
C LYS A 338 -3.35 39.59 -7.90
N ALA A 339 -2.30 40.22 -8.43
CA ALA A 339 -1.71 41.39 -7.86
C ALA A 339 -2.81 42.48 -7.72
N SER A 340 -3.04 42.94 -6.48
CA SER A 340 -3.96 44.06 -6.19
C SER A 340 -3.33 45.37 -6.62
#